data_27bc68d126a6b9c6f9a5a730af1d2397
#
_entry.id   27bc68d126a6b9c6f9a5a730af1d2397
#
_cell.length_a   1.000
_cell.length_b   1.000
_cell.length_c   1.000
_cell.angle_alpha   90.00
_cell.angle_beta   90.00
_cell.angle_gamma   90.00
#
_symmetry.space_group_name_H-M   'P 1'
#
loop_
_entity.id
_entity.type
_entity.pdbx_description
1 polymer ?
#
loop_
_entity_poly.entity_id
_entity_poly.type
_entity_poly.pdbx_seq_one_letter_code
_entity_poly.pdbx_strand_id
1 'polypeptide(L)'
;MEQTRPFIPPHSMEAEKSVLGSMLISRSAVEQAVEALTAQDFYLPKHQDIFAAMAAIYVGGGAVDSVTLLAALQQAGTLEALGGAPYITELSLFVPSAANVSHYIHIVSERSVLRQLMEAGATIAREAAAGEKPLETLLNDAERAVFNISMKKSQDTMVHIRETVIACYDKLGERMQHPGQLTGVPTGFAQLDSLTSGLQAGDLIILAARPSMGKTAFSLNIAQNAATRGKKTVCIFSLEMPREQLVQRMLCSESGVNMQAVRTGDITDEQLLRFAQSLEPIAGAN
;
A
#
# COMPACT_ATOMS: atom_id res chain seq x y z
N MET A 1 -16.61 35.36 15.21
CA MET A 1 -16.91 34.12 16.00
C MET A 1 -17.70 33.21 15.07
N GLU A 2 -17.01 32.34 14.37
CA GLU A 2 -17.63 31.34 13.50
C GLU A 2 -18.26 30.26 14.38
N GLN A 3 -19.58 30.13 14.30
CA GLN A 3 -20.31 29.10 15.05
C GLN A 3 -19.76 27.72 14.64
N THR A 4 -19.04 27.09 15.53
CA THR A 4 -18.58 25.70 15.39
C THR A 4 -19.82 24.81 15.27
N ARG A 5 -20.23 24.49 14.03
CA ARG A 5 -21.25 23.47 13.79
C ARG A 5 -20.79 22.18 14.48
N PRO A 6 -21.65 21.48 15.22
CA PRO A 6 -21.27 20.20 15.80
C PRO A 6 -20.78 19.28 14.66
N PHE A 7 -19.55 18.80 14.80
CA PHE A 7 -18.90 18.03 13.78
C PHE A 7 -19.48 16.61 13.81
N ILE A 8 -20.45 16.35 12.92
CA ILE A 8 -21.06 15.02 12.79
C ILE A 8 -20.08 14.13 12.02
N PRO A 9 -19.60 13.00 12.59
CA PRO A 9 -18.70 12.11 11.89
C PRO A 9 -19.28 11.62 10.56
N PRO A 10 -18.48 11.48 9.50
CA PRO A 10 -18.94 10.97 8.20
C PRO A 10 -19.57 9.59 8.32
N HIS A 11 -20.81 9.44 7.88
CA HIS A 11 -21.54 8.18 7.88
C HIS A 11 -22.59 8.15 6.76
N SER A 12 -23.11 6.97 6.45
CA SER A 12 -24.28 6.79 5.59
C SER A 12 -25.13 5.66 6.14
N MET A 13 -26.18 6.05 6.86
CA MET A 13 -27.15 5.11 7.47
C MET A 13 -27.81 4.22 6.44
N GLU A 14 -28.10 4.79 5.26
CA GLU A 14 -28.72 4.05 4.16
C GLU A 14 -27.78 2.99 3.60
N ALA A 15 -26.49 3.32 3.42
CA ALA A 15 -25.50 2.34 2.95
C ALA A 15 -25.27 1.23 3.98
N GLU A 16 -25.19 1.56 5.29
CA GLU A 16 -25.04 0.56 6.34
C GLU A 16 -26.24 -0.41 6.38
N LYS A 17 -27.48 0.12 6.37
CA LYS A 17 -28.70 -0.71 6.29
C LYS A 17 -28.72 -1.54 5.01
N SER A 18 -28.26 -0.99 3.89
CA SER A 18 -28.22 -1.70 2.61
C SER A 18 -27.21 -2.84 2.60
N VAL A 19 -26.03 -2.68 3.22
CA VAL A 19 -25.08 -3.78 3.40
C VAL A 19 -25.69 -4.89 4.24
N LEU A 20 -26.17 -4.56 5.44
CA LEU A 20 -26.74 -5.54 6.38
C LEU A 20 -27.97 -6.24 5.78
N GLY A 21 -28.86 -5.50 5.12
CA GLY A 21 -30.02 -6.06 4.42
C GLY A 21 -29.61 -7.00 3.27
N SER A 22 -28.61 -6.62 2.47
CA SER A 22 -28.09 -7.47 1.40
C SER A 22 -27.48 -8.77 1.93
N MET A 23 -26.81 -8.73 3.08
CA MET A 23 -26.25 -9.91 3.75
C MET A 23 -27.35 -10.89 4.20
N LEU A 24 -28.52 -10.40 4.59
CA LEU A 24 -29.66 -11.25 5.00
C LEU A 24 -30.34 -11.97 3.85
N ILE A 25 -30.20 -11.49 2.62
CA ILE A 25 -30.88 -12.04 1.43
C ILE A 25 -29.96 -12.78 0.47
N SER A 26 -28.62 -12.62 0.59
CA SER A 26 -27.67 -13.22 -0.36
C SER A 26 -26.37 -13.65 0.31
N ARG A 27 -26.01 -14.92 0.12
CA ARG A 27 -24.76 -15.49 0.59
C ARG A 27 -23.53 -14.77 -0.05
N SER A 28 -23.61 -14.45 -1.35
CA SER A 28 -22.53 -13.71 -2.02
C SER A 28 -22.32 -12.31 -1.44
N ALA A 29 -23.39 -11.66 -0.95
CA ALA A 29 -23.28 -10.39 -0.26
C ALA A 29 -22.59 -10.54 1.11
N VAL A 30 -22.83 -11.64 1.82
CA VAL A 30 -22.09 -11.95 3.07
C VAL A 30 -20.61 -12.12 2.79
N GLU A 31 -20.26 -12.90 1.78
CA GLU A 31 -18.86 -13.14 1.37
C GLU A 31 -18.14 -11.82 1.07
N GLN A 32 -18.72 -10.98 0.21
CA GLN A 32 -18.14 -9.68 -0.14
C GLN A 32 -18.04 -8.71 1.06
N ALA A 33 -19.07 -8.68 1.92
CA ALA A 33 -19.09 -7.77 3.06
C ALA A 33 -18.07 -8.19 4.14
N VAL A 34 -17.97 -9.48 4.47
CA VAL A 34 -17.03 -9.99 5.48
C VAL A 34 -15.58 -9.89 5.01
N GLU A 35 -15.33 -9.99 3.71
CA GLU A 35 -13.99 -9.79 3.13
C GLU A 35 -13.55 -8.32 3.19
N ALA A 36 -14.46 -7.38 2.91
CA ALA A 36 -14.13 -5.98 2.72
C ALA A 36 -14.31 -5.09 3.96
N LEU A 37 -15.15 -5.50 4.92
CA LEU A 37 -15.52 -4.69 6.07
C LEU A 37 -15.27 -5.44 7.39
N THR A 38 -15.10 -4.64 8.44
CA THR A 38 -15.10 -5.07 9.83
C THR A 38 -16.27 -4.39 10.58
N ALA A 39 -16.64 -4.90 11.75
CA ALA A 39 -17.69 -4.30 12.57
C ALA A 39 -17.41 -2.80 12.86
N GLN A 40 -16.15 -2.42 13.07
CA GLN A 40 -15.75 -1.03 13.36
C GLN A 40 -15.94 -0.07 12.17
N ASP A 41 -16.17 -0.58 10.96
CA ASP A 41 -16.42 0.25 9.79
C ASP A 41 -17.84 0.83 9.76
N PHE A 42 -18.74 0.29 10.57
CA PHE A 42 -20.10 0.83 10.76
C PHE A 42 -20.10 1.97 11.78
N TYR A 43 -20.89 2.99 11.52
CA TYR A 43 -21.03 4.14 12.42
C TYR A 43 -21.90 3.84 13.64
N LEU A 44 -23.04 3.15 13.42
CA LEU A 44 -23.95 2.82 14.52
C LEU A 44 -23.46 1.59 15.30
N PRO A 45 -23.34 1.67 16.65
CA PRO A 45 -22.98 0.52 17.48
C PRO A 45 -23.88 -0.69 17.24
N LYS A 46 -25.20 -0.49 17.09
CA LYS A 46 -26.11 -1.60 16.78
C LYS A 46 -25.83 -2.28 15.42
N HIS A 47 -25.34 -1.55 14.41
CA HIS A 47 -24.94 -2.14 13.13
C HIS A 47 -23.62 -2.88 13.25
N GLN A 48 -22.70 -2.40 14.10
CA GLN A 48 -21.46 -3.10 14.43
C GLN A 48 -21.74 -4.48 15.03
N ASP A 49 -22.64 -4.53 16.02
CA ASP A 49 -23.01 -5.77 16.70
C ASP A 49 -23.75 -6.74 15.76
N ILE A 50 -24.67 -6.23 14.94
CA ILE A 50 -25.39 -7.04 13.95
C ILE A 50 -24.40 -7.61 12.92
N PHE A 51 -23.50 -6.79 12.39
CA PHE A 51 -22.48 -7.26 11.43
C PHE A 51 -21.56 -8.29 12.07
N ALA A 52 -21.09 -8.07 13.29
CA ALA A 52 -20.24 -9.01 14.03
C ALA A 52 -20.95 -10.38 14.23
N ALA A 53 -22.24 -10.37 14.57
CA ALA A 53 -23.03 -11.60 14.70
C ALA A 53 -23.17 -12.34 13.35
N MET A 54 -23.45 -11.62 12.25
CA MET A 54 -23.53 -12.20 10.91
C MET A 54 -22.18 -12.80 10.46
N ALA A 55 -21.10 -12.07 10.70
CA ALA A 55 -19.74 -12.53 10.37
C ALA A 55 -19.37 -13.79 11.17
N ALA A 56 -19.73 -13.85 12.46
CA ALA A 56 -19.51 -15.03 13.30
C ALA A 56 -20.28 -16.25 12.80
N ILE A 57 -21.55 -16.09 12.41
CA ILE A 57 -22.37 -17.16 11.81
C ILE A 57 -21.70 -17.68 10.53
N TYR A 58 -21.26 -16.77 9.65
CA TYR A 58 -20.61 -17.11 8.38
C TYR A 58 -19.30 -17.87 8.58
N VAL A 59 -18.41 -17.36 9.46
CA VAL A 59 -17.13 -18.01 9.80
C VAL A 59 -17.34 -19.38 10.42
N GLY A 60 -18.42 -19.56 11.21
CA GLY A 60 -18.83 -20.85 11.76
C GLY A 60 -19.44 -21.82 10.72
N GLY A 61 -19.51 -21.43 9.44
CA GLY A 61 -20.06 -22.26 8.35
C GLY A 61 -21.60 -22.27 8.29
N GLY A 62 -22.28 -21.43 9.08
CA GLY A 62 -23.73 -21.29 9.10
C GLY A 62 -24.26 -20.45 7.93
N ALA A 63 -25.54 -20.62 7.60
CA ALA A 63 -26.22 -19.72 6.68
C ALA A 63 -26.63 -18.43 7.43
N VAL A 64 -26.38 -17.28 6.82
CA VAL A 64 -26.75 -15.97 7.37
C VAL A 64 -28.10 -15.59 6.76
N ASP A 65 -29.13 -15.64 7.58
CA ASP A 65 -30.47 -15.18 7.27
C ASP A 65 -31.16 -14.59 8.50
N SER A 66 -32.36 -14.06 8.34
CA SER A 66 -33.09 -13.44 9.46
C SER A 66 -33.36 -14.39 10.63
N VAL A 67 -33.58 -15.68 10.36
CA VAL A 67 -33.91 -16.68 11.40
C VAL A 67 -32.66 -17.04 12.22
N THR A 68 -31.56 -17.35 11.54
CA THR A 68 -30.28 -17.70 12.17
C THR A 68 -29.70 -16.53 12.95
N LEU A 69 -29.80 -15.31 12.41
CA LEU A 69 -29.35 -14.10 13.08
C LEU A 69 -30.19 -13.83 14.34
N LEU A 70 -31.51 -13.90 14.26
CA LEU A 70 -32.40 -13.73 15.42
C LEU A 70 -32.09 -14.74 16.54
N ALA A 71 -31.89 -16.01 16.20
CA ALA A 71 -31.53 -17.05 17.15
C ALA A 71 -30.16 -16.75 17.82
N ALA A 72 -29.16 -16.33 17.06
CA ALA A 72 -27.85 -15.99 17.60
C ALA A 72 -27.87 -14.77 18.51
N LEU A 73 -28.60 -13.70 18.16
CA LEU A 73 -28.74 -12.49 18.97
C LEU A 73 -29.58 -12.76 20.23
N GLN A 74 -30.58 -13.64 20.16
CA GLN A 74 -31.37 -14.06 21.31
C GLN A 74 -30.52 -14.88 22.28
N GLN A 75 -29.73 -15.80 21.79
CA GLN A 75 -28.80 -16.60 22.61
C GLN A 75 -27.76 -15.72 23.29
N ALA A 76 -27.27 -14.68 22.61
CA ALA A 76 -26.32 -13.69 23.16
C ALA A 76 -27.02 -12.70 24.15
N GLY A 77 -28.32 -12.67 24.22
CA GLY A 77 -29.09 -11.73 25.07
C GLY A 77 -29.06 -10.26 24.60
N THR A 78 -28.63 -10.01 23.35
CA THR A 78 -28.43 -8.64 22.80
C THR A 78 -29.59 -8.19 21.90
N LEU A 79 -30.51 -9.07 21.52
CA LEU A 79 -31.55 -8.83 20.53
C LEU A 79 -32.40 -7.57 20.84
N GLU A 80 -32.87 -7.42 22.07
CA GLU A 80 -33.74 -6.29 22.46
C GLU A 80 -33.00 -4.94 22.40
N ALA A 81 -31.74 -4.93 22.79
CA ALA A 81 -30.87 -3.73 22.73
C ALA A 81 -30.62 -3.25 21.29
N LEU A 82 -30.69 -4.17 20.31
CA LEU A 82 -30.48 -3.88 18.90
C LEU A 82 -31.75 -3.47 18.15
N GLY A 83 -32.91 -3.43 18.86
CA GLY A 83 -34.20 -3.05 18.29
C GLY A 83 -35.16 -4.22 18.04
N GLY A 84 -34.80 -5.42 18.53
CA GLY A 84 -35.63 -6.61 18.45
C GLY A 84 -35.81 -7.19 17.05
N ALA A 85 -36.70 -8.19 16.97
CA ALA A 85 -37.03 -8.81 15.68
C ALA A 85 -37.61 -7.83 14.62
N PRO A 86 -38.35 -6.78 14.97
CA PRO A 86 -38.84 -5.81 13.99
C PRO A 86 -37.73 -5.10 13.25
N TYR A 87 -36.60 -4.77 13.90
CA TYR A 87 -35.48 -4.10 13.27
C TYR A 87 -34.73 -5.02 12.27
N ILE A 88 -34.55 -6.28 12.59
CA ILE A 88 -33.96 -7.26 11.69
C ILE A 88 -34.84 -7.46 10.45
N THR A 89 -36.14 -7.49 10.64
CA THR A 89 -37.10 -7.54 9.54
C THR A 89 -37.04 -6.28 8.66
N GLU A 90 -36.97 -5.09 9.29
CA GLU A 90 -36.79 -3.84 8.57
C GLU A 90 -35.53 -3.88 7.68
N LEU A 91 -34.40 -4.36 8.20
CA LEU A 91 -33.16 -4.49 7.45
C LEU A 91 -33.30 -5.42 6.24
N SER A 92 -33.97 -6.58 6.42
CA SER A 92 -34.16 -7.54 5.31
C SER A 92 -35.07 -6.98 4.21
N LEU A 93 -36.01 -6.10 4.54
CA LEU A 93 -36.91 -5.45 3.59
C LEU A 93 -36.36 -4.13 3.01
N PHE A 94 -35.27 -3.61 3.58
CA PHE A 94 -34.72 -2.31 3.18
C PHE A 94 -34.17 -2.30 1.75
N VAL A 95 -33.64 -3.43 1.27
CA VAL A 95 -33.13 -3.57 -0.10
C VAL A 95 -33.92 -4.61 -0.87
N PRO A 96 -34.36 -4.31 -2.10
CA PRO A 96 -35.08 -5.26 -2.92
C PRO A 96 -34.17 -6.33 -3.56
N SER A 97 -32.85 -6.08 -3.60
CA SER A 97 -31.86 -6.96 -4.23
C SER A 97 -30.45 -6.68 -3.67
N ALA A 98 -29.64 -7.73 -3.56
CA ALA A 98 -28.22 -7.62 -3.18
C ALA A 98 -27.28 -7.26 -4.36
N ALA A 99 -27.81 -6.99 -5.55
CA ALA A 99 -26.99 -6.79 -6.77
C ALA A 99 -25.97 -5.63 -6.64
N ASN A 100 -26.29 -4.62 -5.83
CA ASN A 100 -25.45 -3.42 -5.67
C ASN A 100 -24.65 -3.43 -4.35
N VAL A 101 -24.51 -4.57 -3.68
CA VAL A 101 -23.86 -4.63 -2.35
C VAL A 101 -22.44 -4.10 -2.38
N SER A 102 -21.65 -4.35 -3.43
CA SER A 102 -20.28 -3.84 -3.58
C SER A 102 -20.22 -2.31 -3.54
N HIS A 103 -21.21 -1.63 -4.11
CA HIS A 103 -21.30 -0.18 -4.07
C HIS A 103 -21.59 0.33 -2.63
N TYR A 104 -22.49 -0.33 -1.92
CA TYR A 104 -22.79 0.04 -0.54
C TYR A 104 -21.61 -0.24 0.40
N ILE A 105 -20.90 -1.35 0.21
CA ILE A 105 -19.64 -1.67 0.90
C ILE A 105 -18.61 -0.55 0.70
N HIS A 106 -18.43 -0.11 -0.53
CA HIS A 106 -17.51 0.99 -0.85
C HIS A 106 -17.86 2.28 -0.09
N ILE A 107 -19.16 2.66 -0.05
CA ILE A 107 -19.61 3.85 0.68
C ILE A 107 -19.31 3.71 2.19
N VAL A 108 -19.62 2.58 2.79
CA VAL A 108 -19.37 2.33 4.22
C VAL A 108 -17.86 2.40 4.51
N SER A 109 -17.04 1.75 3.71
CA SER A 109 -15.58 1.77 3.83
C SER A 109 -15.01 3.18 3.70
N GLU A 110 -15.45 3.95 2.69
CA GLU A 110 -15.01 5.34 2.51
C GLU A 110 -15.34 6.21 3.73
N ARG A 111 -16.57 6.11 4.26
CA ARG A 111 -16.98 6.85 5.45
C ARG A 111 -16.20 6.41 6.70
N SER A 112 -15.87 5.14 6.82
CA SER A 112 -15.02 4.62 7.89
C SER A 112 -13.62 5.22 7.83
N VAL A 113 -12.98 5.23 6.66
CA VAL A 113 -11.65 5.84 6.46
C VAL A 113 -11.66 7.33 6.84
N LEU A 114 -12.69 8.07 6.44
CA LEU A 114 -12.82 9.47 6.82
C LEU A 114 -12.94 9.66 8.35
N ARG A 115 -13.69 8.79 9.05
CA ARG A 115 -13.77 8.81 10.53
C ARG A 115 -12.40 8.52 11.16
N GLN A 116 -11.69 7.50 10.68
CA GLN A 116 -10.36 7.15 11.18
C GLN A 116 -9.37 8.30 10.98
N LEU A 117 -9.40 8.98 9.83
CA LEU A 117 -8.57 10.17 9.58
C LEU A 117 -8.90 11.32 10.54
N MET A 118 -10.18 11.55 10.81
CA MET A 118 -10.61 12.57 11.78
C MET A 118 -10.13 12.25 13.18
N GLU A 119 -10.26 11.00 13.62
CA GLU A 119 -9.84 10.57 14.95
C GLU A 119 -8.31 10.66 15.11
N ALA A 120 -7.55 10.21 14.08
CA ALA A 120 -6.11 10.37 14.04
C ALA A 120 -5.71 11.85 14.11
N GLY A 121 -6.34 12.71 13.30
CA GLY A 121 -6.09 14.16 13.32
C GLY A 121 -6.39 14.81 14.67
N ALA A 122 -7.50 14.44 15.30
CA ALA A 122 -7.88 14.93 16.63
C ALA A 122 -6.88 14.46 17.71
N THR A 123 -6.38 13.23 17.61
CA THR A 123 -5.38 12.69 18.53
C THR A 123 -4.05 13.40 18.36
N ILE A 124 -3.57 13.58 17.11
CA ILE A 124 -2.34 14.32 16.81
C ILE A 124 -2.43 15.76 17.33
N ALA A 125 -3.54 16.45 17.10
CA ALA A 125 -3.73 17.82 17.58
C ALA A 125 -3.71 17.90 19.11
N ARG A 126 -4.34 16.95 19.80
CA ARG A 126 -4.38 16.89 21.27
C ARG A 126 -2.99 16.63 21.85
N GLU A 127 -2.25 15.66 21.31
CA GLU A 127 -0.90 15.33 21.77
C GLU A 127 0.11 16.45 21.51
N ALA A 128 -0.01 17.12 20.36
CA ALA A 128 0.78 18.29 20.04
C ALA A 128 0.51 19.47 21.00
N ALA A 129 -0.77 19.70 21.36
CA ALA A 129 -1.15 20.75 22.30
C ALA A 129 -0.69 20.43 23.73
N ALA A 130 -0.66 19.17 24.14
CA ALA A 130 -0.19 18.75 25.46
C ALA A 130 1.32 18.96 25.64
N GLY A 131 2.12 18.85 24.57
CA GLY A 131 3.57 19.07 24.60
C GLY A 131 4.36 18.09 25.48
N GLU A 132 3.77 16.95 25.83
CA GLU A 132 4.37 15.97 26.76
C GLU A 132 5.37 15.03 26.08
N LYS A 133 5.23 14.80 24.78
CA LYS A 133 6.08 13.91 24.00
C LYS A 133 7.21 14.66 23.27
N PRO A 134 8.41 14.06 23.12
CA PRO A 134 9.43 14.58 22.23
C PRO A 134 8.90 14.73 20.79
N LEU A 135 9.33 15.80 20.08
CA LEU A 135 8.85 16.11 18.72
C LEU A 135 9.01 14.93 17.75
N GLU A 136 10.18 14.26 17.78
CA GLU A 136 10.44 13.09 16.90
C GLU A 136 9.45 11.93 17.15
N THR A 137 9.14 11.67 18.43
CA THR A 137 8.17 10.63 18.78
C THR A 137 6.77 10.98 18.28
N LEU A 138 6.36 12.24 18.45
CA LEU A 138 5.05 12.72 17.99
C LEU A 138 4.94 12.63 16.47
N LEU A 139 5.98 13.01 15.73
CA LEU A 139 6.00 12.89 14.26
C LEU A 139 5.91 11.43 13.82
N ASN A 140 6.68 10.53 14.42
CA ASN A 140 6.64 9.11 14.10
C ASN A 140 5.26 8.48 14.41
N ASP A 141 4.64 8.86 15.54
CA ASP A 141 3.29 8.38 15.91
C ASP A 141 2.24 8.88 14.90
N ALA A 142 2.33 10.14 14.47
CA ALA A 142 1.45 10.73 13.48
C ALA A 142 1.58 10.05 12.10
N GLU A 143 2.81 9.85 11.62
CA GLU A 143 3.08 9.13 10.37
C GLU A 143 2.53 7.71 10.41
N ARG A 144 2.77 6.99 11.51
CA ARG A 144 2.27 5.62 11.70
C ARG A 144 0.75 5.56 11.70
N ALA A 145 0.07 6.50 12.36
CA ALA A 145 -1.38 6.55 12.40
C ALA A 145 -1.99 6.74 11.01
N VAL A 146 -1.47 7.69 10.22
CA VAL A 146 -1.91 7.93 8.85
C VAL A 146 -1.56 6.76 7.92
N PHE A 147 -0.36 6.20 8.03
CA PHE A 147 0.09 5.06 7.25
C PHE A 147 -0.80 3.83 7.45
N ASN A 148 -1.16 3.51 8.72
CA ASN A 148 -2.04 2.38 9.03
C ASN A 148 -3.43 2.53 8.41
N ILE A 149 -3.97 3.74 8.32
CA ILE A 149 -5.24 4.02 7.65
C ILE A 149 -5.11 3.78 6.14
N SER A 150 -4.00 4.21 5.54
CA SER A 150 -3.72 4.02 4.11
C SER A 150 -3.53 2.55 3.75
N MET A 151 -2.84 1.78 4.58
CA MET A 151 -2.58 0.34 4.34
C MET A 151 -3.86 -0.51 4.38
N LYS A 152 -4.84 -0.18 5.24
CA LYS A 152 -6.14 -0.88 5.24
C LYS A 152 -6.87 -0.79 3.90
N LYS A 153 -6.66 0.28 3.14
CA LYS A 153 -7.26 0.47 1.80
C LYS A 153 -6.58 -0.37 0.72
N SER A 154 -5.34 -0.80 0.95
CA SER A 154 -4.52 -1.58 -0.01
C SER A 154 -4.57 -3.08 0.26
N GLN A 155 -5.61 -3.61 0.90
CA GLN A 155 -5.80 -5.05 0.89
C GLN A 155 -6.04 -5.47 -0.55
N ASP A 156 -5.01 -6.04 -1.17
CA ASP A 156 -5.09 -6.65 -2.49
C ASP A 156 -6.23 -7.68 -2.45
N THR A 157 -7.31 -7.31 -3.10
CA THR A 157 -8.46 -8.20 -3.27
C THR A 157 -7.94 -9.45 -3.97
N MET A 158 -8.28 -10.65 -3.48
CA MET A 158 -7.98 -11.89 -4.17
C MET A 158 -8.51 -11.81 -5.59
N VAL A 159 -7.61 -11.82 -6.57
CA VAL A 159 -7.96 -11.76 -7.98
C VAL A 159 -8.15 -13.18 -8.50
N HIS A 160 -9.24 -13.43 -9.22
CA HIS A 160 -9.47 -14.74 -9.82
C HIS A 160 -8.36 -15.05 -10.83
N ILE A 161 -7.80 -16.27 -10.78
CA ILE A 161 -6.68 -16.71 -11.64
C ILE A 161 -6.89 -16.43 -13.12
N ARG A 162 -8.14 -16.45 -13.58
CA ARG A 162 -8.53 -16.17 -14.96
C ARG A 162 -8.07 -14.80 -15.43
N GLU A 163 -8.22 -13.76 -14.61
CA GLU A 163 -7.80 -12.39 -14.94
C GLU A 163 -6.28 -12.30 -15.07
N THR A 164 -5.57 -12.96 -14.16
CA THR A 164 -4.11 -13.03 -14.19
C THR A 164 -3.62 -13.79 -15.44
N VAL A 165 -4.29 -14.88 -15.83
CA VAL A 165 -3.93 -15.64 -17.04
C VAL A 165 -4.11 -14.78 -18.29
N ILE A 166 -5.20 -14.02 -18.41
CA ILE A 166 -5.42 -13.12 -19.54
C ILE A 166 -4.32 -12.06 -19.60
N ALA A 167 -4.04 -11.41 -18.47
CA ALA A 167 -2.98 -10.40 -18.38
C ALA A 167 -1.59 -10.96 -18.73
N CYS A 168 -1.30 -12.21 -18.36
CA CYS A 168 -0.05 -12.88 -18.74
C CYS A 168 0.02 -13.16 -20.25
N TYR A 169 -1.11 -13.55 -20.85
CA TYR A 169 -1.19 -13.79 -22.30
C TYR A 169 -0.98 -12.51 -23.11
N ASP A 170 -1.61 -11.41 -22.68
CA ASP A 170 -1.45 -10.10 -23.32
C ASP A 170 0.01 -9.61 -23.25
N LYS A 171 0.65 -9.74 -22.08
CA LYS A 171 2.08 -9.44 -21.92
C LYS A 171 2.98 -10.29 -22.81
N LEU A 172 2.63 -11.56 -23.04
CA LEU A 172 3.37 -12.42 -23.97
C LEU A 172 3.23 -11.90 -25.41
N GLY A 173 2.03 -11.48 -25.81
CA GLY A 173 1.78 -10.88 -27.12
C GLY A 173 2.62 -9.63 -27.37
N GLU A 174 2.73 -8.74 -26.37
CA GLU A 174 3.59 -7.55 -26.42
C GLU A 174 5.07 -7.91 -26.60
N ARG A 175 5.55 -8.91 -25.83
CA ARG A 175 6.95 -9.40 -25.94
C ARG A 175 7.29 -9.97 -27.29
N MET A 176 6.34 -10.66 -27.93
CA MET A 176 6.52 -11.22 -29.29
C MET A 176 6.68 -10.13 -30.36
N GLN A 177 6.12 -8.94 -30.14
CA GLN A 177 6.29 -7.80 -31.05
C GLN A 177 7.67 -7.14 -30.95
N HIS A 178 8.39 -7.34 -29.83
CA HIS A 178 9.69 -6.74 -29.55
C HIS A 178 10.73 -7.81 -29.12
N PRO A 179 11.11 -8.75 -30.01
CA PRO A 179 12.03 -9.83 -29.65
C PRO A 179 13.41 -9.25 -29.31
N GLY A 180 13.99 -9.73 -28.19
CA GLY A 180 15.30 -9.31 -27.73
C GLY A 180 15.32 -8.05 -26.84
N GLN A 181 14.19 -7.44 -26.60
CA GLN A 181 14.10 -6.34 -25.63
C GLN A 181 14.13 -6.89 -24.19
N LEU A 182 14.90 -6.24 -23.31
CA LEU A 182 14.95 -6.59 -21.90
C LEU A 182 13.57 -6.37 -21.25
N THR A 183 13.10 -7.34 -20.48
CA THR A 183 11.81 -7.26 -19.78
C THR A 183 11.92 -6.54 -18.43
N GLY A 184 13.13 -6.59 -17.85
CA GLY A 184 13.45 -5.95 -16.57
C GLY A 184 14.27 -4.67 -16.73
N VAL A 185 14.71 -4.13 -15.59
CA VAL A 185 15.59 -2.96 -15.52
C VAL A 185 16.99 -3.37 -15.99
N PRO A 186 17.59 -2.69 -17.00
CA PRO A 186 18.92 -3.03 -17.48
C PRO A 186 19.99 -2.78 -16.41
N THR A 187 20.89 -3.73 -16.23
CA THR A 187 22.04 -3.58 -15.32
C THR A 187 23.20 -2.80 -15.96
N GLY A 188 23.20 -2.73 -17.29
CA GLY A 188 24.28 -2.17 -18.09
C GLY A 188 25.45 -3.14 -18.33
N PHE A 189 25.36 -4.38 -17.84
CA PHE A 189 26.32 -5.46 -18.10
C PHE A 189 25.67 -6.45 -19.08
N ALA A 190 26.07 -6.40 -20.34
CA ALA A 190 25.42 -7.14 -21.42
C ALA A 190 25.29 -8.65 -21.18
N GLN A 191 26.31 -9.30 -20.61
CA GLN A 191 26.25 -10.72 -20.28
C GLN A 191 25.27 -11.02 -19.14
N LEU A 192 25.22 -10.17 -18.12
CA LEU A 192 24.26 -10.31 -17.02
C LEU A 192 22.85 -10.07 -17.52
N ASP A 193 22.65 -9.02 -18.31
CA ASP A 193 21.36 -8.69 -18.90
C ASP A 193 20.85 -9.80 -19.84
N SER A 194 21.74 -10.46 -20.59
CA SER A 194 21.35 -11.61 -21.43
C SER A 194 20.92 -12.85 -20.64
N LEU A 195 21.49 -13.06 -19.44
CA LEU A 195 21.15 -14.18 -18.56
C LEU A 195 19.89 -13.94 -17.75
N THR A 196 19.66 -12.70 -17.29
CA THR A 196 18.55 -12.35 -16.39
C THR A 196 17.38 -11.70 -17.10
N SER A 197 17.55 -11.26 -18.35
CA SER A 197 16.62 -10.37 -19.06
C SER A 197 16.41 -9.03 -18.34
N GLY A 198 17.41 -8.56 -17.59
CA GLY A 198 17.34 -7.42 -16.67
C GLY A 198 16.77 -7.77 -15.31
N LEU A 199 16.77 -6.80 -14.37
CA LEU A 199 16.23 -6.98 -13.02
C LEU A 199 14.70 -6.90 -13.06
N GLN A 200 14.01 -7.97 -12.66
CA GLN A 200 12.55 -8.05 -12.75
C GLN A 200 11.86 -7.34 -11.59
N ALA A 201 10.64 -6.88 -11.83
CA ALA A 201 9.82 -6.25 -10.78
C ALA A 201 9.44 -7.28 -9.70
N GLY A 202 9.57 -6.89 -8.43
CA GLY A 202 9.25 -7.73 -7.27
C GLY A 202 10.38 -8.67 -6.83
N ASP A 203 11.49 -8.76 -7.57
CA ASP A 203 12.61 -9.63 -7.20
C ASP A 203 13.43 -9.03 -6.05
N LEU A 204 13.84 -9.88 -5.11
CA LEU A 204 14.90 -9.62 -4.15
C LEU A 204 16.20 -10.20 -4.67
N ILE A 205 17.16 -9.34 -5.06
CA ILE A 205 18.44 -9.76 -5.61
C ILE A 205 19.53 -9.56 -4.56
N ILE A 206 20.22 -10.64 -4.21
CA ILE A 206 21.28 -10.64 -3.20
C ILE A 206 22.64 -10.72 -3.91
N LEU A 207 23.47 -9.69 -3.69
CA LEU A 207 24.85 -9.64 -4.15
C LEU A 207 25.81 -9.91 -2.98
N ALA A 208 26.57 -10.99 -3.06
CA ALA A 208 27.56 -11.35 -2.05
C ALA A 208 28.97 -11.47 -2.66
N ALA A 209 29.97 -11.01 -1.92
CA ALA A 209 31.37 -11.12 -2.32
C ALA A 209 32.26 -11.11 -1.07
N ARG A 210 33.48 -11.62 -1.20
CA ARG A 210 34.49 -11.46 -0.13
C ARG A 210 34.85 -9.98 0.03
N PRO A 211 35.34 -9.56 1.20
CA PRO A 211 35.80 -8.19 1.42
C PRO A 211 36.77 -7.75 0.31
N SER A 212 36.69 -6.49 -0.09
CA SER A 212 37.54 -5.86 -1.12
C SER A 212 37.40 -6.38 -2.57
N MET A 213 36.43 -7.26 -2.84
CA MET A 213 36.19 -7.78 -4.20
C MET A 213 35.31 -6.87 -5.08
N GLY A 214 34.97 -5.68 -4.62
CA GLY A 214 34.23 -4.71 -5.42
C GLY A 214 32.70 -4.83 -5.35
N LYS A 215 32.12 -5.54 -4.35
CA LYS A 215 30.66 -5.68 -4.16
C LYS A 215 29.92 -4.33 -4.28
N THR A 216 30.32 -3.35 -3.49
CA THR A 216 29.71 -2.01 -3.47
C THR A 216 29.91 -1.27 -4.79
N ALA A 217 31.10 -1.38 -5.42
CA ALA A 217 31.34 -0.77 -6.71
C ALA A 217 30.43 -1.34 -7.80
N PHE A 218 30.26 -2.66 -7.83
CA PHE A 218 29.38 -3.33 -8.78
C PHE A 218 27.90 -2.94 -8.59
N SER A 219 27.41 -2.92 -7.36
CA SER A 219 26.03 -2.49 -7.08
C SER A 219 25.79 -1.02 -7.42
N LEU A 220 26.76 -0.13 -7.17
CA LEU A 220 26.67 1.27 -7.57
C LEU A 220 26.68 1.44 -9.09
N ASN A 221 27.47 0.66 -9.83
CA ASN A 221 27.47 0.71 -11.28
C ASN A 221 26.14 0.25 -11.87
N ILE A 222 25.51 -0.80 -11.31
CA ILE A 222 24.15 -1.21 -11.70
C ILE A 222 23.16 -0.07 -11.43
N ALA A 223 23.19 0.51 -10.23
CA ALA A 223 22.32 1.61 -9.84
C ALA A 223 22.49 2.81 -10.78
N GLN A 224 23.72 3.20 -11.08
CA GLN A 224 24.06 4.28 -12.00
C GLN A 224 23.55 3.99 -13.41
N ASN A 225 23.81 2.80 -13.97
CA ASN A 225 23.34 2.41 -15.30
C ASN A 225 21.80 2.42 -15.38
N ALA A 226 21.12 1.89 -14.36
CA ALA A 226 19.66 1.90 -14.29
C ALA A 226 19.10 3.34 -14.29
N ALA A 227 19.71 4.24 -13.53
CA ALA A 227 19.26 5.63 -13.42
C ALA A 227 19.61 6.47 -14.66
N THR A 228 20.88 6.41 -15.13
CA THR A 228 21.35 7.28 -16.22
C THR A 228 20.91 6.77 -17.59
N ARG A 229 21.15 5.48 -17.90
CA ARG A 229 20.85 4.86 -19.20
C ARG A 229 19.46 4.27 -19.26
N GLY A 230 19.03 3.58 -18.18
CA GLY A 230 17.71 2.97 -18.08
C GLY A 230 16.59 3.95 -17.79
N LYS A 231 16.89 5.19 -17.41
CA LYS A 231 15.93 6.23 -17.02
C LYS A 231 14.96 5.76 -15.93
N LYS A 232 15.44 4.93 -15.00
CA LYS A 232 14.66 4.41 -13.87
C LYS A 232 15.01 5.18 -12.60
N THR A 233 14.01 5.38 -11.73
CA THR A 233 14.25 5.95 -10.40
C THR A 233 14.94 4.93 -9.52
N VAL A 234 16.05 5.30 -8.88
CA VAL A 234 16.86 4.43 -8.03
C VAL A 234 17.05 5.05 -6.65
N CYS A 235 16.77 4.28 -5.61
CA CYS A 235 17.06 4.65 -4.23
C CYS A 235 18.21 3.82 -3.68
N ILE A 236 19.21 4.46 -3.05
CA ILE A 236 20.36 3.80 -2.44
C ILE A 236 20.34 4.03 -0.94
N PHE A 237 20.29 2.93 -0.16
CA PHE A 237 20.40 2.94 1.29
C PHE A 237 21.75 2.38 1.70
N SER A 238 22.61 3.19 2.34
CA SER A 238 23.95 2.78 2.76
C SER A 238 24.10 2.93 4.26
N LEU A 239 24.51 1.84 4.92
CA LEU A 239 24.82 1.81 6.35
C LEU A 239 26.34 1.90 6.61
N GLU A 240 27.18 1.76 5.57
CA GLU A 240 28.64 1.70 5.69
C GLU A 240 29.32 2.99 5.23
N MET A 241 28.78 3.65 4.19
CA MET A 241 29.43 4.78 3.54
C MET A 241 28.51 6.01 3.47
N PRO A 242 29.02 7.22 3.74
CA PRO A 242 28.27 8.45 3.57
C PRO A 242 27.96 8.73 2.08
N ARG A 243 26.88 9.47 1.84
CA ARG A 243 26.38 9.78 0.49
C ARG A 243 27.41 10.46 -0.41
N GLU A 244 28.22 11.35 0.14
CA GLU A 244 29.26 12.09 -0.60
C GLU A 244 30.29 11.12 -1.18
N GLN A 245 30.66 10.09 -0.43
CA GLN A 245 31.61 9.07 -0.87
C GLN A 245 31.02 8.16 -1.95
N LEU A 246 29.72 7.84 -1.88
CA LEU A 246 29.02 7.08 -2.92
C LEU A 246 28.99 7.86 -4.23
N VAL A 247 28.60 9.14 -4.19
CA VAL A 247 28.56 10.02 -5.36
C VAL A 247 29.95 10.19 -5.96
N GLN A 248 30.98 10.40 -5.14
CA GLN A 248 32.36 10.50 -5.62
C GLN A 248 32.80 9.24 -6.35
N ARG A 249 32.41 8.04 -5.86
CA ARG A 249 32.70 6.77 -6.55
C ARG A 249 32.00 6.67 -7.90
N MET A 250 30.73 7.10 -7.98
CA MET A 250 29.98 7.13 -9.25
C MET A 250 30.64 8.07 -10.26
N LEU A 251 31.02 9.27 -9.83
CA LEU A 251 31.70 10.26 -10.68
C LEU A 251 33.05 9.75 -11.16
N CYS A 252 33.86 9.12 -10.29
CA CYS A 252 35.11 8.51 -10.67
C CYS A 252 34.94 7.35 -11.66
N SER A 253 33.88 6.55 -11.47
CA SER A 253 33.53 5.44 -12.37
C SER A 253 33.14 5.95 -13.76
N GLU A 254 32.34 7.00 -13.85
CA GLU A 254 31.84 7.57 -15.11
C GLU A 254 32.96 8.32 -15.85
N SER A 255 33.76 9.12 -15.13
CA SER A 255 34.85 9.90 -15.72
C SER A 255 36.09 9.09 -16.04
N GLY A 256 36.24 7.89 -15.47
CA GLY A 256 37.48 7.10 -15.55
C GLY A 256 38.66 7.72 -14.79
N VAL A 257 38.42 8.68 -13.88
CA VAL A 257 39.43 9.32 -13.06
C VAL A 257 39.69 8.50 -11.80
N ASN A 258 40.98 8.35 -11.47
CA ASN A 258 41.39 7.59 -10.29
C ASN A 258 40.86 8.25 -9.00
N MET A 259 40.20 7.48 -8.15
CA MET A 259 39.67 7.93 -6.86
C MET A 259 40.75 8.55 -5.96
N GLN A 260 41.95 8.00 -5.96
CA GLN A 260 43.06 8.53 -5.15
C GLN A 260 43.49 9.92 -5.62
N ALA A 261 43.57 10.15 -6.94
CA ALA A 261 43.86 11.46 -7.50
C ALA A 261 42.81 12.50 -7.10
N VAL A 262 41.52 12.12 -7.12
CA VAL A 262 40.41 12.99 -6.65
C VAL A 262 40.56 13.32 -5.16
N ARG A 263 40.94 12.35 -4.34
CA ARG A 263 41.12 12.56 -2.87
C ARG A 263 42.32 13.43 -2.51
N THR A 264 43.43 13.32 -3.28
CA THR A 264 44.64 14.08 -3.02
C THR A 264 44.68 15.44 -3.73
N GLY A 265 43.74 15.66 -4.68
CA GLY A 265 43.74 16.87 -5.51
C GLY A 265 44.80 16.82 -6.64
N ASP A 266 45.46 15.70 -6.83
CA ASP A 266 46.46 15.50 -7.89
C ASP A 266 45.76 15.09 -9.19
N ILE A 267 45.07 16.02 -9.81
CA ILE A 267 44.24 15.84 -11.01
C ILE A 267 44.78 16.76 -12.10
N THR A 268 45.00 16.21 -13.29
CA THR A 268 45.36 17.01 -14.47
C THR A 268 44.13 17.76 -15.01
N ASP A 269 44.37 18.84 -15.79
CA ASP A 269 43.30 19.62 -16.41
C ASP A 269 42.39 18.76 -17.31
N GLU A 270 42.95 17.79 -18.03
CA GLU A 270 42.20 16.84 -18.85
C GLU A 270 41.29 15.92 -17.99
N GLN A 271 41.81 15.44 -16.86
CA GLN A 271 41.05 14.62 -15.93
C GLN A 271 39.94 15.43 -15.26
N LEU A 272 40.23 16.69 -14.94
CA LEU A 272 39.23 17.60 -14.36
C LEU A 272 38.10 17.86 -15.36
N LEU A 273 38.41 18.05 -16.64
CA LEU A 273 37.40 18.22 -17.69
C LEU A 273 36.50 16.97 -17.81
N ARG A 274 37.10 15.76 -17.87
CA ARG A 274 36.31 14.50 -17.89
C ARG A 274 35.45 14.32 -16.65
N PHE A 275 35.98 14.66 -15.49
CA PHE A 275 35.20 14.61 -14.22
C PHE A 275 34.03 15.61 -14.24
N ALA A 276 34.26 16.82 -14.76
CA ALA A 276 33.19 17.81 -14.91
C ALA A 276 32.10 17.35 -15.90
N GLN A 277 32.45 16.69 -16.98
CA GLN A 277 31.49 16.13 -17.95
C GLN A 277 30.67 14.99 -17.39
N SER A 278 31.16 14.28 -16.37
CA SER A 278 30.41 13.21 -15.69
C SER A 278 29.35 13.73 -14.69
N LEU A 279 29.37 15.02 -14.36
CA LEU A 279 28.42 15.61 -13.42
C LEU A 279 26.99 15.62 -13.98
N GLU A 280 26.82 16.05 -15.23
CA GLU A 280 25.50 16.24 -15.84
C GLU A 280 24.70 14.94 -15.96
N PRO A 281 25.23 13.81 -16.45
CA PRO A 281 24.51 12.54 -16.50
C PRO A 281 24.05 12.03 -15.13
N ILE A 282 24.89 12.23 -14.10
CA ILE A 282 24.59 11.76 -12.74
C ILE A 282 23.62 12.72 -12.02
N ALA A 283 23.81 14.03 -12.17
CA ALA A 283 22.92 15.02 -11.54
C ALA A 283 21.52 15.05 -12.18
N GLY A 284 21.40 14.69 -13.46
CA GLY A 284 20.12 14.57 -14.16
C GLY A 284 19.43 13.20 -14.01
N ALA A 285 20.02 12.27 -13.23
CA ALA A 285 19.43 10.97 -12.96
C ALA A 285 18.40 11.06 -11.80
N ASN A 286 17.39 10.20 -11.86
CA ASN A 286 16.35 10.11 -10.82
C ASN A 286 16.71 9.07 -9.76
#